data_204e2a6550857aabeae1d299ccbc8e8b
#
_entry.id   204e2a6550857aabeae1d299ccbc8e8b
#
_cell.length_a   1.000
_cell.length_b   1.000
_cell.length_c   1.000
_cell.angle_alpha   90.00
_cell.angle_beta   90.00
_cell.angle_gamma   90.00
#
_symmetry.space_group_name_H-M   'P 1'
#
loop_
_entity.id
_entity.type
_entity.pdbx_description
1 polymer ?
#
loop_
_entity_poly.entity_id
_entity_poly.type
_entity_poly.pdbx_seq_one_letter_code
_entity_poly.pdbx_strand_id
1 'polypeptide(L)'
;QFGAHRDAEKIVLVNNAGILGHVNQVGRMYHDKIIQSYHVNLVSPSILINTFIGQYQDRDIEKMVLNTSSGAARHTIPSWSTYCSTKSGIEMFLRVIEDEQKDFKYPFKIYSVAPGVVDTEMQDEIREVEPENFRELSRFVQLKKEGKLVDPKAVGKKFADIMEHPGNYPKTLMDLRD
;
A
#
# COMPACT_ATOMS: atom_id res chain seq x y z
N GLN A 1 -18.86 2.92 9.71
CA GLN A 1 -18.73 4.19 10.43
C GLN A 1 -17.59 4.05 11.44
N PHE A 2 -16.61 4.96 11.41
CA PHE A 2 -15.55 4.99 12.42
C PHE A 2 -16.12 5.51 13.74
N GLY A 3 -15.53 5.12 14.86
CA GLY A 3 -15.95 5.59 16.19
C GLY A 3 -15.82 7.11 16.36
N ALA A 4 -16.62 7.69 17.22
CA ALA A 4 -16.54 9.11 17.57
C ALA A 4 -15.37 9.33 18.56
N HIS A 5 -14.18 9.62 18.03
CA HIS A 5 -12.98 9.93 18.82
C HIS A 5 -12.92 11.45 19.12
N ARG A 6 -13.86 11.96 19.95
CA ARG A 6 -14.05 13.40 20.17
C ARG A 6 -12.82 14.10 20.79
N ASP A 7 -12.11 13.40 21.66
CA ASP A 7 -10.98 13.94 22.42
C ASP A 7 -9.60 13.59 21.79
N ALA A 8 -9.59 13.00 20.58
CA ALA A 8 -8.34 12.68 19.91
C ALA A 8 -7.69 13.94 19.35
N GLU A 9 -6.42 14.14 19.65
CA GLU A 9 -5.58 15.20 19.08
C GLU A 9 -5.01 14.80 17.72
N LYS A 10 -4.97 13.48 17.45
CA LYS A 10 -4.46 12.90 16.20
C LYS A 10 -5.25 11.67 15.81
N ILE A 11 -5.51 11.51 14.53
CA ILE A 11 -6.10 10.30 13.96
C ILE A 11 -5.31 9.84 12.73
N VAL A 12 -5.11 8.53 12.63
CA VAL A 12 -4.38 7.92 11.51
C VAL A 12 -5.15 6.74 10.97
N LEU A 13 -5.35 6.70 9.66
CA LEU A 13 -5.80 5.52 8.94
C LEU A 13 -4.60 4.83 8.31
N VAL A 14 -4.28 3.61 8.75
CA VAL A 14 -3.25 2.77 8.13
C VAL A 14 -3.93 1.77 7.20
N ASN A 15 -3.78 1.97 5.89
CA ASN A 15 -4.22 1.03 4.86
C ASN A 15 -3.07 0.05 4.55
N ASN A 16 -3.11 -1.12 5.18
CA ASN A 16 -2.08 -2.16 5.02
C ASN A 16 -2.59 -3.45 4.37
N ALA A 17 -3.90 -3.68 4.38
CA ALA A 17 -4.48 -4.88 3.78
C ALA A 17 -4.18 -4.95 2.27
N GLY A 18 -3.76 -6.12 1.81
CA GLY A 18 -3.49 -6.35 0.40
C GLY A 18 -3.15 -7.80 0.12
N ILE A 19 -3.45 -8.25 -1.09
CA ILE A 19 -3.14 -9.59 -1.60
C ILE A 19 -2.34 -9.48 -2.90
N LEU A 20 -1.49 -10.46 -3.16
CA LEU A 20 -0.79 -10.59 -4.45
C LEU A 20 -1.78 -10.90 -5.57
N GLY A 21 -2.77 -11.74 -5.28
CA GLY A 21 -3.71 -12.25 -6.25
C GLY A 21 -3.13 -13.38 -7.11
N HIS A 22 -3.80 -13.68 -8.21
CA HIS A 22 -3.39 -14.78 -9.09
C HIS A 22 -2.18 -14.37 -9.95
N VAL A 23 -1.06 -15.04 -9.74
CA VAL A 23 0.17 -14.82 -10.51
C VAL A 23 0.10 -15.62 -11.80
N ASN A 24 -0.18 -14.96 -12.91
CA ASN A 24 -0.20 -15.56 -14.25
C ASN A 24 -0.17 -14.48 -15.35
N GLN A 25 0.10 -14.89 -16.58
CA GLN A 25 0.03 -14.03 -17.75
C GLN A 25 -1.42 -13.62 -18.05
N VAL A 26 -1.59 -12.40 -18.57
CA VAL A 26 -2.89 -11.95 -19.08
C VAL A 26 -3.38 -12.92 -20.17
N GLY A 27 -4.65 -13.28 -20.10
CA GLY A 27 -5.27 -14.33 -20.92
C GLY A 27 -5.32 -15.71 -20.24
N ARG A 28 -4.57 -15.91 -19.13
CA ARG A 28 -4.57 -17.16 -18.35
C ARG A 28 -5.05 -16.98 -16.91
N MET A 29 -5.53 -15.79 -16.58
CA MET A 29 -5.99 -15.46 -15.21
C MET A 29 -7.46 -15.82 -15.03
N TYR A 30 -7.81 -16.25 -13.81
CA TYR A 30 -9.21 -16.50 -13.44
C TYR A 30 -9.92 -15.18 -13.14
N HIS A 31 -11.13 -14.98 -13.68
CA HIS A 31 -11.89 -13.74 -13.55
C HIS A 31 -12.25 -13.40 -12.10
N ASP A 32 -12.63 -14.39 -11.31
CA ASP A 32 -12.92 -14.22 -9.88
C ASP A 32 -11.69 -13.72 -9.10
N LYS A 33 -10.50 -14.20 -9.45
CA LYS A 33 -9.23 -13.76 -8.84
C LYS A 33 -8.85 -12.33 -9.24
N ILE A 34 -9.15 -11.95 -10.48
CA ILE A 34 -9.00 -10.56 -10.92
C ILE A 34 -9.91 -9.66 -10.08
N ILE A 35 -11.21 -9.99 -10.01
CA ILE A 35 -12.20 -9.23 -9.24
C ILE A 35 -11.77 -9.12 -7.78
N GLN A 36 -11.38 -10.23 -7.15
CA GLN A 36 -10.92 -10.26 -5.76
C GLN A 36 -9.74 -9.31 -5.53
N SER A 37 -8.75 -9.32 -6.42
CA SER A 37 -7.56 -8.46 -6.32
C SER A 37 -7.93 -6.97 -6.37
N TYR A 38 -8.79 -6.57 -7.29
CA TYR A 38 -9.28 -5.20 -7.39
C TYR A 38 -10.10 -4.79 -6.17
N HIS A 39 -10.98 -5.66 -5.69
CA HIS A 39 -11.77 -5.38 -4.49
C HIS A 39 -10.89 -5.16 -3.26
N VAL A 40 -9.95 -6.05 -2.98
CA VAL A 40 -9.11 -5.97 -1.77
C VAL A 40 -8.11 -4.81 -1.87
N ASN A 41 -7.41 -4.67 -3.01
CA ASN A 41 -6.27 -3.75 -3.11
C ASN A 41 -6.65 -2.33 -3.55
N LEU A 42 -7.83 -2.12 -4.14
CA LEU A 42 -8.22 -0.82 -4.71
C LEU A 42 -9.61 -0.37 -4.26
N VAL A 43 -10.65 -1.14 -4.51
CA VAL A 43 -12.03 -0.69 -4.25
C VAL A 43 -12.28 -0.47 -2.76
N SER A 44 -12.00 -1.49 -1.92
CA SER A 44 -12.21 -1.40 -0.47
C SER A 44 -11.38 -0.29 0.19
N PRO A 45 -10.08 -0.15 -0.07
CA PRO A 45 -9.32 0.96 0.49
C PRO A 45 -9.78 2.33 -0.02
N SER A 46 -10.21 2.48 -1.27
CA SER A 46 -10.74 3.75 -1.78
C SER A 46 -12.02 4.15 -1.03
N ILE A 47 -12.94 3.22 -0.81
CA ILE A 47 -14.16 3.45 -0.01
C ILE A 47 -13.82 3.81 1.43
N LEU A 48 -12.90 3.07 2.05
CA LEU A 48 -12.47 3.27 3.43
C LEU A 48 -11.84 4.66 3.62
N ILE A 49 -10.92 5.04 2.74
CA ILE A 49 -10.22 6.33 2.77
C ILE A 49 -11.22 7.47 2.54
N ASN A 50 -12.10 7.35 1.54
CA ASN A 50 -13.15 8.34 1.28
C ASN A 50 -14.05 8.54 2.51
N THR A 51 -14.49 7.44 3.15
CA THR A 51 -15.33 7.52 4.36
C THR A 51 -14.58 8.15 5.53
N PHE A 52 -13.30 7.81 5.70
CA PHE A 52 -12.47 8.36 6.77
C PHE A 52 -12.24 9.87 6.59
N ILE A 53 -11.89 10.31 5.40
CA ILE A 53 -11.71 11.73 5.08
C ILE A 53 -13.03 12.48 5.29
N GLY A 54 -14.14 12.00 4.71
CA GLY A 54 -15.44 12.65 4.85
C GLY A 54 -15.93 12.78 6.30
N GLN A 55 -15.55 11.83 7.18
CA GLN A 55 -15.95 11.89 8.60
C GLN A 55 -15.12 12.90 9.41
N TYR A 56 -13.86 13.13 9.03
CA TYR A 56 -12.93 13.92 9.86
C TYR A 56 -12.38 15.18 9.20
N GLN A 57 -12.82 15.53 7.95
CA GLN A 57 -12.25 16.66 7.20
C GLN A 57 -12.24 17.97 7.98
N ASP A 58 -13.36 18.31 8.60
CA ASP A 58 -13.53 19.60 9.25
C ASP A 58 -12.98 19.69 10.68
N ARG A 59 -12.35 18.62 11.18
CA ARG A 59 -11.78 18.62 12.53
C ARG A 59 -10.41 19.30 12.54
N ASP A 60 -10.22 20.21 13.49
CA ASP A 60 -8.93 20.87 13.78
C ASP A 60 -8.05 19.98 14.67
N ILE A 61 -7.58 18.88 14.07
CA ILE A 61 -6.67 17.91 14.69
C ILE A 61 -5.67 17.41 13.65
N GLU A 62 -4.60 16.78 14.07
CA GLU A 62 -3.69 16.11 13.15
C GLU A 62 -4.36 14.89 12.52
N LYS A 63 -4.34 14.81 11.18
CA LYS A 63 -5.00 13.75 10.42
C LYS A 63 -4.07 13.17 9.37
N MET A 64 -4.06 11.83 9.26
CA MET A 64 -3.17 11.14 8.34
C MET A 64 -3.83 9.93 7.68
N VAL A 65 -3.52 9.71 6.42
CA VAL A 65 -3.69 8.44 5.71
C VAL A 65 -2.30 7.91 5.38
N LEU A 66 -1.99 6.71 5.86
CA LEU A 66 -0.74 6.00 5.59
C LEU A 66 -1.05 4.69 4.85
N ASN A 67 -0.63 4.61 3.59
CA ASN A 67 -0.88 3.46 2.72
C ASN A 67 0.39 2.63 2.51
N THR A 68 0.30 1.32 2.64
CA THR A 68 1.35 0.38 2.26
C THR A 68 1.28 0.15 0.75
N SER A 69 2.24 0.75 0.04
CA SER A 69 2.43 0.60 -1.40
C SER A 69 3.38 -0.55 -1.75
N SER A 70 3.88 -0.55 -2.94
CA SER A 70 4.85 -1.52 -3.47
C SER A 70 5.63 -0.89 -4.61
N GLY A 71 6.86 -1.33 -4.84
CA GLY A 71 7.56 -1.04 -6.08
C GLY A 71 6.78 -1.42 -7.35
N ALA A 72 5.88 -2.39 -7.24
CA ALA A 72 4.96 -2.81 -8.31
C ALA A 72 3.97 -1.70 -8.74
N ALA A 73 3.79 -0.66 -7.95
CA ALA A 73 3.01 0.52 -8.34
C ALA A 73 3.69 1.36 -9.44
N ARG A 74 5.02 1.25 -9.55
CA ARG A 74 5.87 2.11 -10.40
C ARG A 74 6.66 1.34 -11.44
N HIS A 75 6.73 0.01 -11.31
CA HIS A 75 7.49 -0.86 -12.21
C HIS A 75 6.64 -2.03 -12.66
N THR A 76 6.80 -2.41 -13.93
CA THR A 76 6.13 -3.59 -14.48
C THR A 76 6.80 -4.86 -13.98
N ILE A 77 5.98 -5.81 -13.50
CA ILE A 77 6.43 -7.15 -13.14
C ILE A 77 5.58 -8.14 -13.96
N PRO A 78 6.17 -8.88 -14.89
CA PRO A 78 5.43 -9.86 -15.68
C PRO A 78 4.66 -10.84 -14.78
N SER A 79 3.46 -11.19 -15.16
CA SER A 79 2.50 -12.04 -14.42
C SER A 79 1.83 -11.40 -13.19
N TRP A 80 2.14 -10.14 -12.86
CA TRP A 80 1.54 -9.38 -11.76
C TRP A 80 0.63 -8.24 -12.24
N SER A 81 -0.01 -8.40 -13.40
CA SER A 81 -0.80 -7.32 -14.02
C SER A 81 -1.88 -6.74 -13.10
N THR A 82 -2.63 -7.57 -12.36
CA THR A 82 -3.63 -7.12 -11.39
C THR A 82 -2.99 -6.44 -10.17
N TYR A 83 -1.91 -7.01 -9.65
CA TYR A 83 -1.20 -6.42 -8.51
C TYR A 83 -0.60 -5.06 -8.86
N CYS A 84 0.14 -4.98 -9.97
CA CYS A 84 0.72 -3.71 -10.44
C CYS A 84 -0.38 -2.65 -10.68
N SER A 85 -1.46 -3.00 -11.39
CA SER A 85 -2.53 -2.05 -11.69
C SER A 85 -3.27 -1.57 -10.43
N THR A 86 -3.53 -2.45 -9.47
CA THR A 86 -4.20 -2.06 -8.22
C THR A 86 -3.31 -1.17 -7.34
N LYS A 87 -2.01 -1.47 -7.24
CA LYS A 87 -1.06 -0.65 -6.50
C LYS A 87 -0.79 0.70 -7.16
N SER A 88 -0.74 0.76 -8.50
CA SER A 88 -0.69 2.03 -9.25
C SER A 88 -1.97 2.83 -9.09
N GLY A 89 -3.13 2.16 -9.12
CA GLY A 89 -4.43 2.80 -8.96
C GLY A 89 -4.60 3.48 -7.61
N ILE A 90 -4.26 2.79 -6.52
CA ILE A 90 -4.36 3.40 -5.18
C ILE A 90 -3.31 4.50 -4.98
N GLU A 91 -2.10 4.41 -5.55
CA GLU A 91 -1.14 5.52 -5.50
C GLU A 91 -1.66 6.76 -6.22
N MET A 92 -2.28 6.59 -7.39
CA MET A 92 -2.87 7.72 -8.12
C MET A 92 -4.04 8.33 -7.35
N PHE A 93 -4.92 7.50 -6.77
CA PHE A 93 -6.02 7.95 -5.92
C PHE A 93 -5.53 8.82 -4.76
N LEU A 94 -4.47 8.41 -4.08
CA LEU A 94 -3.87 9.15 -2.97
C LEU A 94 -3.21 10.46 -3.41
N ARG A 95 -2.58 10.49 -4.58
CA ARG A 95 -2.01 11.73 -5.14
C ARG A 95 -3.09 12.76 -5.46
N VAL A 96 -4.24 12.32 -5.98
CA VAL A 96 -5.38 13.23 -6.21
C VAL A 96 -5.87 13.80 -4.88
N ILE A 97 -6.04 12.96 -3.85
CA ILE A 97 -6.41 13.42 -2.51
C ILE A 97 -5.40 14.42 -1.97
N GLU A 98 -4.10 14.15 -2.07
CA GLU A 98 -3.05 15.07 -1.63
C GLU A 98 -3.19 16.45 -2.28
N ASP A 99 -3.49 16.48 -3.57
CA ASP A 99 -3.69 17.74 -4.31
C ASP A 99 -4.95 18.47 -3.85
N GLU A 100 -6.06 17.77 -3.68
CA GLU A 100 -7.30 18.29 -3.13
C GLU A 100 -7.14 18.85 -1.71
N GLN A 101 -6.29 18.21 -0.88
CA GLN A 101 -6.09 18.63 0.51
C GLN A 101 -5.45 20.02 0.66
N LYS A 102 -4.82 20.56 -0.39
CA LYS A 102 -4.23 21.92 -0.38
C LYS A 102 -5.28 23.02 -0.21
N ASP A 103 -6.52 22.74 -0.59
CA ASP A 103 -7.62 23.70 -0.54
C ASP A 103 -8.39 23.68 0.79
N PHE A 104 -8.07 22.73 1.68
CA PHE A 104 -8.78 22.60 2.96
C PHE A 104 -8.06 23.33 4.10
N LYS A 105 -8.86 23.94 4.98
CA LYS A 105 -8.35 24.63 6.18
C LYS A 105 -7.59 23.67 7.13
N TYR A 106 -8.06 22.44 7.24
CA TYR A 106 -7.51 21.40 8.09
C TYR A 106 -7.16 20.17 7.22
N PRO A 107 -6.02 20.17 6.52
CA PRO A 107 -5.70 19.12 5.56
C PRO A 107 -5.29 17.80 6.24
N PHE A 108 -5.54 16.71 5.54
CA PHE A 108 -4.92 15.42 5.83
C PHE A 108 -3.48 15.38 5.31
N LYS A 109 -2.58 14.74 6.07
CA LYS A 109 -1.29 14.30 5.54
C LYS A 109 -1.47 12.94 4.85
N ILE A 110 -0.99 12.82 3.62
CA ILE A 110 -1.16 11.62 2.79
C ILE A 110 0.20 11.00 2.53
N TYR A 111 0.34 9.71 2.87
CA TYR A 111 1.57 8.95 2.62
C TYR A 111 1.27 7.63 1.93
N SER A 112 2.07 7.29 0.93
CA SER A 112 2.08 6.00 0.24
C SER A 112 3.50 5.46 0.22
N VAL A 113 3.75 4.42 1.02
CA VAL A 113 5.08 3.94 1.36
C VAL A 113 5.31 2.55 0.78
N ALA A 114 6.28 2.42 -0.13
CA ALA A 114 6.77 1.13 -0.60
C ALA A 114 7.84 0.61 0.38
N PRO A 115 7.57 -0.51 1.10
CA PRO A 115 8.45 -0.98 2.18
C PRO A 115 9.67 -1.78 1.68
N GLY A 116 9.81 -2.00 0.36
CA GLY A 116 10.76 -2.96 -0.20
C GLY A 116 10.19 -4.38 -0.23
N VAL A 117 11.07 -5.38 -0.29
CA VAL A 117 10.70 -6.81 -0.32
C VAL A 117 10.75 -7.34 1.12
N VAL A 118 9.60 -7.36 1.78
CA VAL A 118 9.46 -7.68 3.21
C VAL A 118 9.23 -9.18 3.41
N ASP A 119 9.87 -9.79 4.39
CA ASP A 119 9.72 -11.22 4.72
C ASP A 119 8.37 -11.50 5.39
N THR A 120 7.36 -11.79 4.58
CA THR A 120 5.97 -12.03 4.98
C THR A 120 5.41 -13.26 4.27
N GLU A 121 4.23 -13.73 4.67
CA GLU A 121 3.49 -14.83 4.02
C GLU A 121 3.32 -14.61 2.50
N MET A 122 3.13 -13.39 2.05
CA MET A 122 3.08 -13.07 0.61
C MET A 122 4.37 -13.48 -0.12
N GLN A 123 5.53 -13.46 0.55
CA GLN A 123 6.78 -13.96 -0.03
C GLN A 123 6.81 -15.48 -0.13
N ASP A 124 6.14 -16.20 0.77
CA ASP A 124 5.97 -17.64 0.66
C ASP A 124 5.06 -17.96 -0.54
N GLU A 125 3.92 -17.28 -0.67
CA GLU A 125 3.02 -17.40 -1.84
C GLU A 125 3.77 -17.18 -3.17
N ILE A 126 4.64 -16.15 -3.24
CA ILE A 126 5.42 -15.86 -4.45
C ILE A 126 6.35 -17.03 -4.80
N ARG A 127 7.00 -17.65 -3.82
CA ARG A 127 7.96 -18.73 -4.03
C ARG A 127 7.32 -20.08 -4.32
N GLU A 128 6.02 -20.24 -4.04
CA GLU A 128 5.22 -21.43 -4.36
C GLU A 128 4.60 -21.39 -5.76
N VAL A 129 4.73 -20.26 -6.49
CA VAL A 129 4.24 -20.16 -7.87
C VAL A 129 5.02 -21.08 -8.80
N GLU A 130 4.32 -21.76 -9.70
CA GLU A 130 4.95 -22.59 -10.73
C GLU A 130 5.88 -21.76 -11.63
N PRO A 131 7.12 -22.23 -11.90
CA PRO A 131 8.14 -21.47 -12.63
C PRO A 131 7.68 -20.97 -14.01
N GLU A 132 6.83 -21.72 -14.71
CA GLU A 132 6.27 -21.35 -16.01
C GLU A 132 5.28 -20.16 -15.93
N ASN A 133 4.70 -19.91 -14.77
CA ASN A 133 3.74 -18.84 -14.55
C ASN A 133 4.41 -17.53 -14.09
N PHE A 134 5.65 -17.59 -13.59
CA PHE A 134 6.33 -16.41 -13.04
C PHE A 134 7.82 -16.36 -13.38
N ARG A 135 8.16 -15.59 -14.40
CA ARG A 135 9.55 -15.46 -14.89
C ARG A 135 10.54 -14.94 -13.83
N GLU A 136 10.08 -14.11 -12.88
CA GLU A 136 10.92 -13.51 -11.83
C GLU A 136 11.09 -14.42 -10.59
N LEU A 137 10.53 -15.63 -10.58
CA LEU A 137 10.53 -16.53 -9.43
C LEU A 137 11.94 -16.76 -8.85
N SER A 138 12.92 -17.01 -9.71
CA SER A 138 14.31 -17.26 -9.29
C SER A 138 14.91 -16.09 -8.49
N ARG A 139 14.56 -14.85 -8.82
CA ARG A 139 14.96 -13.64 -8.10
C ARG A 139 14.43 -13.64 -6.67
N PHE A 140 13.15 -13.95 -6.48
CA PHE A 140 12.53 -13.97 -5.13
C PHE A 140 13.07 -15.12 -4.27
N VAL A 141 13.32 -16.29 -4.87
CA VAL A 141 14.02 -17.42 -4.20
C VAL A 141 15.43 -17.00 -3.75
N GLN A 142 16.17 -16.30 -4.62
CA GLN A 142 17.52 -15.85 -4.32
C GLN A 142 17.55 -14.80 -3.20
N LEU A 143 16.62 -13.84 -3.19
CA LEU A 143 16.50 -12.83 -2.12
C LEU A 143 16.34 -13.50 -0.73
N LYS A 144 15.54 -14.56 -0.62
CA LYS A 144 15.39 -15.31 0.64
C LYS A 144 16.66 -16.02 1.02
N LYS A 145 17.32 -16.73 0.08
CA LYS A 145 18.56 -17.45 0.32
C LYS A 145 19.70 -16.54 0.78
N GLU A 146 19.76 -15.33 0.26
CA GLU A 146 20.79 -14.34 0.58
C GLU A 146 20.47 -13.51 1.83
N GLY A 147 19.33 -13.73 2.49
CA GLY A 147 18.90 -12.94 3.64
C GLY A 147 18.65 -11.46 3.32
N LYS A 148 18.26 -11.16 2.07
CA LYS A 148 18.01 -9.78 1.58
C LYS A 148 16.58 -9.31 1.75
N LEU A 149 15.71 -10.11 2.37
CA LEU A 149 14.37 -9.69 2.71
C LEU A 149 14.40 -8.74 3.92
N VAL A 150 13.54 -7.73 3.89
CA VAL A 150 13.44 -6.76 4.98
C VAL A 150 12.66 -7.37 6.15
N ASP A 151 13.15 -7.19 7.38
CA ASP A 151 12.43 -7.61 8.58
C ASP A 151 11.12 -6.80 8.72
N PRO A 152 9.94 -7.46 8.85
CA PRO A 152 8.67 -6.79 9.09
C PRO A 152 8.67 -5.81 10.27
N LYS A 153 9.42 -6.13 11.35
CA LYS A 153 9.56 -5.26 12.51
C LYS A 153 10.31 -3.96 12.18
N ALA A 154 11.31 -4.02 11.31
CA ALA A 154 12.03 -2.84 10.85
C ALA A 154 11.12 -1.92 10.04
N VAL A 155 10.28 -2.49 9.16
CA VAL A 155 9.25 -1.75 8.41
C VAL A 155 8.24 -1.12 9.36
N GLY A 156 7.73 -1.88 10.33
CA GLY A 156 6.78 -1.40 11.34
C GLY A 156 7.32 -0.21 12.13
N LYS A 157 8.60 -0.26 12.57
CA LYS A 157 9.26 0.88 13.24
C LYS A 157 9.33 2.12 12.35
N LYS A 158 9.61 1.94 11.05
CA LYS A 158 9.67 3.05 10.10
C LYS A 158 8.29 3.68 9.88
N PHE A 159 7.24 2.86 9.81
CA PHE A 159 5.86 3.34 9.72
C PHE A 159 5.44 4.10 10.99
N ALA A 160 5.82 3.59 12.17
CA ALA A 160 5.59 4.29 13.44
C ALA A 160 6.29 5.66 13.45
N ASP A 161 7.55 5.73 13.01
CA ASP A 161 8.30 6.99 12.94
C ASP A 161 7.65 8.00 11.97
N ILE A 162 7.13 7.56 10.81
CA ILE A 162 6.36 8.42 9.89
C ILE A 162 5.10 8.96 10.58
N MET A 163 4.41 8.12 11.35
CA MET A 163 3.20 8.53 12.07
C MET A 163 3.52 9.50 13.20
N GLU A 164 4.61 9.30 13.92
CA GLU A 164 5.02 10.14 15.06
C GLU A 164 5.65 11.47 14.62
N HIS A 165 6.48 11.42 13.56
CA HIS A 165 7.27 12.57 13.10
C HIS A 165 7.04 12.87 11.62
N PRO A 166 5.78 13.13 11.18
CA PRO A 166 5.47 13.31 9.74
C PRO A 166 6.21 14.49 9.10
N GLY A 167 6.63 15.48 9.88
CA GLY A 167 7.43 16.61 9.39
C GLY A 167 8.80 16.23 8.82
N ASN A 168 9.35 15.07 9.20
CA ASN A 168 10.60 14.55 8.66
C ASN A 168 10.42 13.91 7.27
N TYR A 169 9.18 13.74 6.82
CA TYR A 169 8.80 13.03 5.60
C TYR A 169 7.98 13.94 4.66
N PRO A 170 8.64 14.81 3.87
CA PRO A 170 7.94 15.83 3.06
C PRO A 170 7.31 15.24 1.78
N LYS A 171 7.58 13.98 1.44
CA LYS A 171 7.08 13.36 0.21
C LYS A 171 5.92 12.42 0.50
N THR A 172 4.85 12.55 -0.27
CA THR A 172 3.71 11.60 -0.23
C THR A 172 4.10 10.21 -0.69
N LEU A 173 4.83 10.08 -1.78
CA LEU A 173 5.29 8.80 -2.31
C LEU A 173 6.72 8.51 -1.85
N MET A 174 6.89 7.46 -1.08
CA MET A 174 8.18 7.05 -0.54
C MET A 174 8.52 5.60 -0.90
N ASP A 175 9.81 5.32 -1.01
CA ASP A 175 10.35 3.96 -1.01
C ASP A 175 11.35 3.86 0.13
N LEU A 176 11.22 2.90 1.02
CA LEU A 176 12.10 2.78 2.19
C LEU A 176 13.53 2.31 1.85
N ARG A 177 13.78 2.04 0.58
CA ARG A 177 15.11 1.66 0.06
C ARG A 177 15.94 2.86 -0.42
N ASP A 178 15.31 4.03 -0.59
CA ASP A 178 15.95 5.29 -1.06
C ASP A 178 16.69 6.01 0.07
#